data_95dbbb4c5385ee10e006ae0d3a0352fb
#
_entry.id   95dbbb4c5385ee10e006ae0d3a0352fb
#
_cell.length_a   1.000
_cell.length_b   1.000
_cell.length_c   1.000
_cell.angle_alpha   90.00
_cell.angle_beta   90.00
_cell.angle_gamma   90.00
#
_symmetry.space_group_name_H-M   'P 1'
#
loop_
_entity.id
_entity.type
_entity.pdbx_description
1 polymer ?
#
loop_
_entity_poly.entity_id
_entity_poly.type
_entity_poly.pdbx_seq_one_letter_code
_entity_poly.pdbx_strand_id
1 'polypeptide(L)'
;GAGKTTTLRAICNMCSTSGKVLLGEEDISRAGTADIVRKGVAHVPQGRGTFPELSVLDNLMIGAYTRKDKEVKDDVDRWFEIFPRLSERSDQLAGSLSGGEQQMLAVARALMCRPRLLLLDEPSLGLAPLIIEDLFERFTTLNKETGLTMLVVEQNANLALDMADYGYVIESGEITLHGSAEKLKNDPAVQEAYLGA
;
A
#
# COMPACT_ATOMS: atom_id res chain seq x y z
N GLY A 1 -2.69 2.79 -18.82
CA GLY A 1 -3.55 1.76 -18.31
C GLY A 1 -3.11 0.33 -18.52
N ALA A 2 -1.94 -0.11 -17.94
CA ALA A 2 -1.49 -1.49 -18.07
C ALA A 2 -2.30 -2.52 -17.25
N GLY A 3 -3.29 -2.10 -16.45
CA GLY A 3 -4.08 -3.00 -15.61
C GLY A 3 -3.66 -3.08 -14.13
N LYS A 4 -2.67 -2.30 -13.72
CA LYS A 4 -2.12 -2.29 -12.35
C LYS A 4 -3.18 -2.09 -11.25
N THR A 5 -3.86 -0.95 -11.24
CA THR A 5 -4.97 -0.64 -10.32
C THR A 5 -6.08 -1.67 -10.40
N THR A 6 -6.39 -2.17 -11.61
CA THR A 6 -7.40 -3.20 -11.82
C THR A 6 -7.03 -4.50 -11.11
N THR A 7 -5.76 -4.88 -11.10
CA THR A 7 -5.26 -6.06 -10.38
C THR A 7 -5.50 -5.92 -8.86
N LEU A 8 -5.16 -4.77 -8.25
CA LEU A 8 -5.43 -4.54 -6.83
C LEU A 8 -6.93 -4.55 -6.52
N ARG A 9 -7.74 -3.94 -7.38
CA ARG A 9 -9.21 -3.96 -7.25
C ARG A 9 -9.79 -5.36 -7.40
N ALA A 10 -9.21 -6.19 -8.27
CA ALA A 10 -9.59 -7.58 -8.44
C ALA A 10 -9.33 -8.41 -7.17
N ILE A 11 -8.17 -8.23 -6.54
CA ILE A 11 -7.83 -8.88 -5.26
C ILE A 11 -8.86 -8.52 -4.17
N CYS A 12 -9.33 -7.26 -4.15
CA CYS A 12 -10.35 -6.79 -3.21
C CYS A 12 -11.80 -7.10 -3.62
N ASN A 13 -12.01 -7.84 -4.71
CA ASN A 13 -13.31 -8.13 -5.30
C ASN A 13 -14.15 -6.86 -5.59
N MET A 14 -13.46 -5.79 -6.06
CA MET A 14 -14.06 -4.50 -6.41
C MET A 14 -14.35 -4.36 -7.91
N CYS A 15 -14.09 -5.41 -8.69
CA CYS A 15 -14.42 -5.53 -10.10
C CYS A 15 -14.65 -7.00 -10.46
N SER A 16 -15.26 -7.27 -11.61
CA SER A 16 -15.48 -8.64 -12.10
C SER A 16 -14.15 -9.32 -12.36
N THR A 17 -14.03 -10.55 -11.88
CA THR A 17 -12.82 -11.38 -12.02
C THR A 17 -13.16 -12.77 -12.46
N SER A 18 -12.20 -13.46 -13.08
CA SER A 18 -12.25 -14.89 -13.34
C SER A 18 -10.99 -15.56 -12.76
N GLY A 19 -11.06 -16.85 -12.49
CA GLY A 19 -9.98 -17.59 -11.86
C GLY A 19 -10.06 -17.56 -10.33
N LYS A 20 -8.90 -17.66 -9.66
CA LYS A 20 -8.80 -17.76 -8.20
C LYS A 20 -7.88 -16.68 -7.63
N VAL A 21 -8.25 -16.17 -6.47
CA VAL A 21 -7.41 -15.33 -5.63
C VAL A 21 -7.21 -16.05 -4.30
N LEU A 22 -5.97 -16.35 -3.97
CA LEU A 22 -5.60 -17.04 -2.74
C LEU A 22 -4.85 -16.09 -1.80
N LEU A 23 -5.28 -16.02 -0.57
CA LEU A 23 -4.55 -15.33 0.53
C LEU A 23 -3.93 -16.41 1.43
N GLY A 24 -2.67 -16.74 1.17
CA GLY A 24 -2.08 -17.97 1.69
C GLY A 24 -2.79 -19.19 1.07
N GLU A 25 -3.35 -20.06 1.90
CA GLU A 25 -4.12 -21.23 1.45
C GLU A 25 -5.63 -20.96 1.29
N GLU A 26 -6.08 -19.78 1.69
CA GLU A 26 -7.50 -19.44 1.70
C GLU A 26 -7.95 -18.86 0.36
N ASP A 27 -8.95 -19.46 -0.27
CA ASP A 27 -9.59 -18.94 -1.48
C ASP A 27 -10.56 -17.79 -1.11
N ILE A 28 -10.20 -16.56 -1.51
CA ILE A 28 -10.98 -15.35 -1.27
C ILE A 28 -11.73 -14.86 -2.51
N SER A 29 -11.70 -15.59 -3.61
CA SER A 29 -12.24 -15.18 -4.92
C SER A 29 -13.72 -14.78 -4.87
N ARG A 30 -14.50 -15.36 -3.95
CA ARG A 30 -15.93 -15.07 -3.79
C ARG A 30 -16.28 -14.32 -2.51
N ALA A 31 -15.27 -13.94 -1.73
CA ALA A 31 -15.49 -13.17 -0.50
C ALA A 31 -15.91 -11.75 -0.84
N GLY A 32 -16.85 -11.19 -0.10
CA GLY A 32 -17.20 -9.77 -0.22
C GLY A 32 -16.04 -8.88 0.21
N THR A 33 -15.96 -7.65 -0.32
CA THR A 33 -14.86 -6.70 0.00
C THR A 33 -14.68 -6.50 1.51
N ALA A 34 -15.79 -6.39 2.27
CA ALA A 34 -15.73 -6.26 3.73
C ALA A 34 -15.12 -7.50 4.41
N ASP A 35 -15.37 -8.70 3.90
CA ASP A 35 -14.80 -9.93 4.44
C ASP A 35 -13.33 -10.06 4.09
N ILE A 36 -12.92 -9.62 2.90
CA ILE A 36 -11.50 -9.55 2.50
C ILE A 36 -10.72 -8.65 3.47
N VAL A 37 -11.29 -7.50 3.84
CA VAL A 37 -10.68 -6.62 4.87
C VAL A 37 -10.56 -7.35 6.21
N ARG A 38 -11.62 -8.05 6.67
CA ARG A 38 -11.60 -8.83 7.93
C ARG A 38 -10.59 -9.98 7.91
N LYS A 39 -10.26 -10.50 6.71
CA LYS A 39 -9.22 -11.52 6.52
C LYS A 39 -7.79 -10.94 6.53
N GLY A 40 -7.67 -9.63 6.70
CA GLY A 40 -6.39 -8.95 6.84
C GLY A 40 -5.81 -8.42 5.53
N VAL A 41 -6.62 -8.04 4.56
CA VAL A 41 -6.19 -7.29 3.37
C VAL A 41 -6.55 -5.83 3.56
N ALA A 42 -5.56 -4.94 3.50
CA ALA A 42 -5.76 -3.49 3.48
C ALA A 42 -5.36 -2.93 2.12
N HIS A 43 -6.05 -1.89 1.66
CA HIS A 43 -5.79 -1.25 0.38
C HIS A 43 -5.68 0.27 0.55
N VAL A 44 -4.56 0.81 0.10
CA VAL A 44 -4.35 2.26 -0.08
C VAL A 44 -4.50 2.55 -1.57
N PRO A 45 -5.62 3.15 -1.99
CA PRO A 45 -5.87 3.42 -3.40
C PRO A 45 -5.03 4.60 -3.90
N GLN A 46 -4.87 4.69 -5.21
CA GLN A 46 -4.36 5.89 -5.87
C GLN A 46 -5.20 7.11 -5.43
N GLY A 47 -4.54 8.23 -5.11
CA GLY A 47 -5.21 9.41 -4.60
C GLY A 47 -5.50 9.38 -3.08
N ARG A 48 -4.86 8.43 -2.35
CA ARG A 48 -4.80 8.36 -0.88
C ARG A 48 -6.08 7.90 -0.20
N GLY A 49 -7.24 8.37 -0.64
CA GLY A 49 -8.55 7.99 -0.09
C GLY A 49 -8.75 8.39 1.38
N THR A 50 -8.05 9.39 1.91
CA THR A 50 -8.28 9.95 3.25
C THR A 50 -9.65 10.63 3.33
N PHE A 51 -10.17 10.77 4.54
CA PHE A 51 -11.37 11.57 4.81
C PHE A 51 -10.97 13.00 5.15
N PRO A 52 -11.05 13.96 4.21
CA PRO A 52 -10.47 15.30 4.36
C PRO A 52 -11.14 16.13 5.44
N GLU A 53 -12.41 15.83 5.76
CA GLU A 53 -13.22 16.53 6.75
C GLU A 53 -13.06 15.99 8.18
N LEU A 54 -12.32 14.90 8.34
CA LEU A 54 -12.01 14.31 9.63
C LEU A 54 -10.59 14.69 10.07
N SER A 55 -10.36 14.68 11.38
CA SER A 55 -9.01 14.86 11.93
C SER A 55 -8.06 13.73 11.52
N VAL A 56 -6.76 13.93 11.68
CA VAL A 56 -5.75 12.88 11.53
C VAL A 56 -6.08 11.70 12.44
N LEU A 57 -6.35 11.98 13.72
CA LEU A 57 -6.69 10.94 14.70
C LEU A 57 -7.96 10.18 14.31
N ASP A 58 -9.03 10.87 13.88
CA ASP A 58 -10.27 10.21 13.46
C ASP A 58 -10.06 9.32 12.22
N ASN A 59 -9.22 9.77 11.27
CA ASN A 59 -8.84 8.95 10.13
C ASN A 59 -8.16 7.65 10.58
N LEU A 60 -7.24 7.70 11.55
CA LEU A 60 -6.60 6.48 12.10
C LEU A 60 -7.64 5.59 12.79
N MET A 61 -8.48 6.15 13.63
CA MET A 61 -9.51 5.40 14.37
C MET A 61 -10.48 4.66 13.45
N ILE A 62 -10.87 5.26 12.31
CA ILE A 62 -11.69 4.58 11.30
C ILE A 62 -10.96 3.37 10.72
N GLY A 63 -9.64 3.42 10.54
CA GLY A 63 -8.83 2.28 10.09
C GLY A 63 -8.93 1.06 11.00
N ALA A 64 -9.20 1.26 12.28
CA ALA A 64 -9.40 0.19 13.26
C ALA A 64 -10.86 -0.32 13.36
N TYR A 65 -11.79 0.12 12.50
CA TYR A 65 -13.23 -0.18 12.61
C TYR A 65 -13.56 -1.69 12.70
N THR A 66 -12.77 -2.54 12.06
CA THR A 66 -12.97 -4.00 12.08
C THR A 66 -12.47 -4.68 13.35
N ARG A 67 -11.72 -3.97 14.19
CA ARG A 67 -11.08 -4.51 15.40
C ARG A 67 -12.00 -4.45 16.60
N LYS A 68 -11.79 -5.38 17.52
CA LYS A 68 -12.55 -5.48 18.78
C LYS A 68 -11.63 -5.57 20.01
N ASP A 69 -10.31 -5.56 19.77
CA ASP A 69 -9.31 -5.59 20.85
C ASP A 69 -9.16 -4.20 21.51
N LYS A 70 -8.40 -4.16 22.62
CA LYS A 70 -8.17 -2.93 23.40
C LYS A 70 -6.88 -2.20 23.02
N GLU A 71 -6.13 -2.71 22.05
CA GLU A 71 -4.79 -2.22 21.69
C GLU A 71 -4.82 -1.14 20.59
N VAL A 72 -6.03 -0.69 20.19
CA VAL A 72 -6.18 0.33 19.14
C VAL A 72 -5.43 1.62 19.48
N LYS A 73 -5.45 2.02 20.76
CA LYS A 73 -4.75 3.23 21.21
C LYS A 73 -3.24 3.07 21.13
N ASP A 74 -2.73 1.93 21.53
CA ASP A 74 -1.29 1.63 21.48
C ASP A 74 -0.79 1.62 20.01
N ASP A 75 -1.62 1.16 19.07
CA ASP A 75 -1.31 1.25 17.64
C ASP A 75 -1.34 2.69 17.12
N VAL A 76 -2.25 3.54 17.58
CA VAL A 76 -2.23 4.97 17.24
C VAL A 76 -0.91 5.58 17.69
N ASP A 77 -0.49 5.34 18.94
CA ASP A 77 0.76 5.85 19.48
C ASP A 77 1.96 5.33 18.66
N ARG A 78 1.97 4.05 18.31
CA ARG A 78 3.00 3.45 17.43
C ARG A 78 3.07 4.12 16.07
N TRP A 79 1.92 4.37 15.41
CA TRP A 79 1.94 5.01 14.09
C TRP A 79 2.34 6.50 14.18
N PHE A 80 2.08 7.15 15.30
CA PHE A 80 2.58 8.49 15.57
C PHE A 80 4.10 8.53 15.81
N GLU A 81 4.67 7.48 16.39
CA GLU A 81 6.14 7.34 16.49
C GLU A 81 6.78 7.15 15.10
N ILE A 82 6.17 6.31 14.24
CA ILE A 82 6.66 6.03 12.88
C ILE A 82 6.45 7.25 11.96
N PHE A 83 5.36 7.99 12.15
CA PHE A 83 5.01 9.18 11.36
C PHE A 83 4.84 10.42 12.27
N PRO A 84 5.93 11.01 12.81
CA PRO A 84 5.85 12.08 13.81
C PRO A 84 5.07 13.32 13.35
N ARG A 85 5.09 13.61 12.03
CA ARG A 85 4.32 14.71 11.46
C ARG A 85 2.81 14.55 11.62
N LEU A 86 2.32 13.31 11.65
CA LEU A 86 0.91 13.04 11.92
C LEU A 86 0.57 13.27 13.39
N SER A 87 1.49 12.93 14.31
CA SER A 87 1.35 13.21 15.74
C SER A 87 1.23 14.71 16.03
N GLU A 88 2.15 15.50 15.45
CA GLU A 88 2.15 16.98 15.58
C GLU A 88 0.83 17.63 15.11
N ARG A 89 0.07 16.93 14.28
CA ARG A 89 -1.14 17.40 13.58
C ARG A 89 -2.38 16.55 13.87
N SER A 90 -2.37 15.82 14.99
CA SER A 90 -3.41 14.83 15.33
C SER A 90 -4.86 15.37 15.23
N ASP A 91 -5.05 16.62 15.65
CA ASP A 91 -6.35 17.29 15.68
C ASP A 91 -6.65 18.10 14.41
N GLN A 92 -5.71 18.18 13.46
CA GLN A 92 -5.93 18.91 12.22
C GLN A 92 -6.77 18.10 11.25
N LEU A 93 -7.56 18.78 10.43
CA LEU A 93 -8.32 18.16 9.36
C LEU A 93 -7.35 17.58 8.31
N ALA A 94 -7.58 16.34 7.91
CA ALA A 94 -6.74 15.64 6.93
C ALA A 94 -6.65 16.38 5.58
N GLY A 95 -7.70 17.13 5.20
CA GLY A 95 -7.70 17.93 3.98
C GLY A 95 -6.71 19.10 4.00
N SER A 96 -6.26 19.55 5.19
CA SER A 96 -5.28 20.64 5.34
C SER A 96 -3.81 20.18 5.28
N LEU A 97 -3.57 18.87 5.27
CA LEU A 97 -2.25 18.28 5.22
C LEU A 97 -1.61 18.41 3.83
N SER A 98 -0.28 18.47 3.78
CA SER A 98 0.46 18.31 2.52
C SER A 98 0.19 16.96 1.86
N GLY A 99 0.51 16.86 0.56
CA GLY A 99 0.33 15.61 -0.18
C GLY A 99 1.07 14.42 0.43
N GLY A 100 2.29 14.63 0.93
CA GLY A 100 3.07 13.61 1.61
C GLY A 100 2.47 13.19 2.94
N GLU A 101 2.03 14.14 3.77
CA GLU A 101 1.37 13.85 5.04
C GLU A 101 0.05 13.10 4.83
N GLN A 102 -0.74 13.46 3.80
CA GLN A 102 -1.96 12.71 3.45
C GLN A 102 -1.63 11.28 3.00
N GLN A 103 -0.52 11.05 2.29
CA GLN A 103 -0.09 9.71 1.90
C GLN A 103 0.33 8.89 3.11
N MET A 104 1.11 9.48 4.02
CA MET A 104 1.49 8.85 5.30
C MET A 104 0.24 8.50 6.13
N LEU A 105 -0.73 9.40 6.20
CA LEU A 105 -2.00 9.17 6.90
C LEU A 105 -2.80 8.02 6.26
N ALA A 106 -2.88 7.96 4.94
CA ALA A 106 -3.56 6.87 4.25
C ALA A 106 -2.95 5.49 4.55
N VAL A 107 -1.60 5.43 4.57
CA VAL A 107 -0.85 4.23 4.93
C VAL A 107 -1.06 3.88 6.41
N ALA A 108 -0.87 4.82 7.33
CA ALA A 108 -1.06 4.60 8.76
C ALA A 108 -2.48 4.13 9.07
N ARG A 109 -3.49 4.73 8.46
CA ARG A 109 -4.90 4.28 8.58
C ARG A 109 -5.09 2.85 8.10
N ALA A 110 -4.49 2.47 6.96
CA ALA A 110 -4.58 1.11 6.45
C ALA A 110 -3.90 0.09 7.40
N LEU A 111 -2.85 0.50 8.09
CA LEU A 111 -2.13 -0.32 9.05
C LEU A 111 -2.87 -0.49 10.38
N MET A 112 -3.82 0.40 10.71
CA MET A 112 -4.64 0.29 11.93
C MET A 112 -5.47 -1.00 12.00
N CYS A 113 -5.81 -1.63 10.88
CA CYS A 113 -6.51 -2.92 10.89
C CYS A 113 -5.57 -4.12 11.11
N ARG A 114 -4.25 -3.90 11.31
CA ARG A 114 -3.21 -4.95 11.43
C ARG A 114 -3.27 -5.95 10.27
N PRO A 115 -3.07 -5.50 9.04
CA PRO A 115 -3.25 -6.35 7.87
C PRO A 115 -2.15 -7.42 7.77
N ARG A 116 -2.47 -8.55 7.12
CA ARG A 116 -1.52 -9.56 6.65
C ARG A 116 -0.95 -9.20 5.28
N LEU A 117 -1.73 -8.46 4.48
CA LEU A 117 -1.38 -8.00 3.15
C LEU A 117 -1.79 -6.53 2.99
N LEU A 118 -0.83 -5.67 2.67
CA LEU A 118 -1.05 -4.27 2.35
C LEU A 118 -0.90 -4.06 0.83
N LEU A 119 -1.96 -3.59 0.20
CA LEU A 119 -1.99 -3.23 -1.21
C LEU A 119 -1.78 -1.72 -1.36
N LEU A 120 -0.78 -1.32 -2.14
CA LEU A 120 -0.40 0.09 -2.35
C LEU A 120 -0.48 0.42 -3.84
N ASP A 121 -1.36 1.35 -4.21
CA ASP A 121 -1.58 1.76 -5.59
C ASP A 121 -0.92 3.11 -5.87
N GLU A 122 0.23 3.09 -6.55
CA GLU A 122 1.07 4.23 -6.90
C GLU A 122 1.32 5.19 -5.71
N PRO A 123 1.89 4.67 -4.58
CA PRO A 123 2.07 5.48 -3.37
C PRO A 123 3.01 6.68 -3.54
N SER A 124 3.88 6.68 -4.56
CA SER A 124 4.80 7.79 -4.87
C SER A 124 4.16 8.94 -5.66
N LEU A 125 2.96 8.71 -6.24
CA LEU A 125 2.38 9.64 -7.20
C LEU A 125 2.13 11.03 -6.62
N GLY A 126 2.73 12.05 -7.28
CA GLY A 126 2.56 13.46 -6.91
C GLY A 126 3.24 13.87 -5.60
N LEU A 127 4.25 13.11 -5.17
CA LEU A 127 5.09 13.43 -4.02
C LEU A 127 6.44 13.99 -4.46
N ALA A 128 7.03 14.82 -3.60
CA ALA A 128 8.40 15.30 -3.79
C ALA A 128 9.41 14.15 -3.58
N PRO A 129 10.57 14.15 -4.29
CA PRO A 129 11.55 13.06 -4.22
C PRO A 129 11.95 12.66 -2.80
N LEU A 130 12.27 13.60 -1.93
CA LEU A 130 12.65 13.33 -0.54
C LEU A 130 11.54 12.66 0.28
N ILE A 131 10.28 12.97 -0.03
CA ILE A 131 9.13 12.33 0.63
C ILE A 131 8.95 10.90 0.13
N ILE A 132 9.24 10.64 -1.14
CA ILE A 132 9.21 9.29 -1.72
C ILE A 132 10.26 8.42 -1.05
N GLU A 133 11.50 8.91 -0.93
CA GLU A 133 12.61 8.20 -0.28
C GLU A 133 12.24 7.84 1.17
N ASP A 134 11.81 8.81 1.97
CA ASP A 134 11.37 8.58 3.37
C ASP A 134 10.23 7.56 3.46
N LEU A 135 9.22 7.66 2.58
CA LEU A 135 8.08 6.74 2.58
C LEU A 135 8.51 5.29 2.27
N PHE A 136 9.36 5.09 1.27
CA PHE A 136 9.81 3.76 0.86
C PHE A 136 10.81 3.15 1.85
N GLU A 137 11.63 3.96 2.50
CA GLU A 137 12.47 3.52 3.62
C GLU A 137 11.61 3.01 4.79
N ARG A 138 10.53 3.72 5.13
CA ARG A 138 9.56 3.28 6.14
C ARG A 138 8.86 1.98 5.73
N PHE A 139 8.49 1.79 4.48
CA PHE A 139 7.92 0.52 4.00
C PHE A 139 8.92 -0.63 4.18
N THR A 140 10.18 -0.41 3.82
CA THR A 140 11.23 -1.41 3.97
C THR A 140 11.45 -1.78 5.44
N THR A 141 11.51 -0.77 6.31
CA THR A 141 11.65 -0.96 7.76
C THR A 141 10.45 -1.72 8.32
N LEU A 142 9.24 -1.30 7.99
CA LEU A 142 8.01 -1.94 8.44
C LEU A 142 7.93 -3.41 8.01
N ASN A 143 8.28 -3.72 6.76
CA ASN A 143 8.33 -5.11 6.28
C ASN A 143 9.32 -5.95 7.09
N LYS A 144 10.54 -5.44 7.32
CA LYS A 144 11.58 -6.15 8.08
C LYS A 144 11.21 -6.39 9.54
N GLU A 145 10.59 -5.41 10.19
CA GLU A 145 10.23 -5.48 11.61
C GLU A 145 9.00 -6.33 11.88
N THR A 146 8.01 -6.30 10.97
CA THR A 146 6.71 -6.93 11.22
C THR A 146 6.45 -8.18 10.36
N GLY A 147 7.24 -8.39 9.30
CA GLY A 147 6.97 -9.43 8.30
C GLY A 147 5.72 -9.13 7.44
N LEU A 148 5.23 -7.89 7.44
CA LEU A 148 4.05 -7.50 6.66
C LEU A 148 4.30 -7.69 5.17
N THR A 149 3.50 -8.52 4.52
CA THR A 149 3.52 -8.64 3.06
C THR A 149 2.93 -7.40 2.41
N MET A 150 3.66 -6.81 1.46
CA MET A 150 3.19 -5.67 0.69
C MET A 150 3.15 -5.99 -0.80
N LEU A 151 2.07 -5.63 -1.47
CA LEU A 151 1.99 -5.62 -2.92
C LEU A 151 1.91 -4.17 -3.38
N VAL A 152 3.00 -3.69 -3.96
CA VAL A 152 3.15 -2.31 -4.41
C VAL A 152 3.02 -2.24 -5.92
N VAL A 153 2.13 -1.41 -6.38
CA VAL A 153 1.99 -1.06 -7.79
C VAL A 153 2.64 0.30 -7.99
N GLU A 154 3.64 0.36 -8.84
CA GLU A 154 4.37 1.57 -9.16
C GLU A 154 4.62 1.71 -10.65
N GLN A 155 4.75 2.96 -11.10
CA GLN A 155 5.17 3.29 -12.45
C GLN A 155 6.70 3.44 -12.53
N ASN A 156 7.33 3.90 -11.46
CA ASN A 156 8.78 3.99 -11.34
C ASN A 156 9.35 2.62 -10.96
N ALA A 157 9.88 1.91 -11.96
CA ALA A 157 10.39 0.55 -11.77
C ALA A 157 11.63 0.51 -10.86
N ASN A 158 12.52 1.51 -10.92
CA ASN A 158 13.68 1.59 -10.03
C ASN A 158 13.21 1.59 -8.56
N LEU A 159 12.30 2.51 -8.23
CA LEU A 159 11.77 2.65 -6.89
C LEU A 159 11.11 1.37 -6.38
N ALA A 160 10.29 0.72 -7.23
CA ALA A 160 9.62 -0.52 -6.86
C ALA A 160 10.61 -1.67 -6.65
N LEU A 161 11.57 -1.85 -7.57
CA LEU A 161 12.52 -2.95 -7.53
C LEU A 161 13.59 -2.77 -6.43
N ASP A 162 13.84 -1.53 -5.97
CA ASP A 162 14.81 -1.27 -4.90
C ASP A 162 14.34 -1.80 -3.54
N MET A 163 13.03 -1.85 -3.32
CA MET A 163 12.46 -2.35 -2.07
C MET A 163 11.89 -3.78 -2.17
N ALA A 164 11.64 -4.29 -3.37
CA ALA A 164 10.93 -5.55 -3.56
C ALA A 164 11.85 -6.77 -3.47
N ASP A 165 11.33 -7.89 -2.97
CA ASP A 165 11.97 -9.21 -3.09
C ASP A 165 11.65 -9.82 -4.46
N TYR A 166 10.45 -9.58 -4.98
CA TYR A 166 9.93 -10.16 -6.21
C TYR A 166 9.10 -9.16 -7.00
N GLY A 167 9.19 -9.19 -8.34
CA GLY A 167 8.46 -8.28 -9.20
C GLY A 167 7.70 -8.97 -10.33
N TYR A 168 6.68 -8.25 -10.82
CA TYR A 168 5.90 -8.59 -12.00
C TYR A 168 5.86 -7.38 -12.92
N VAL A 169 6.22 -7.55 -14.18
CA VAL A 169 6.06 -6.52 -15.22
C VAL A 169 4.74 -6.77 -15.93
N ILE A 170 3.87 -5.75 -15.93
CA ILE A 170 2.56 -5.84 -16.54
C ILE A 170 2.46 -4.86 -17.72
N GLU A 171 2.10 -5.37 -18.89
CA GLU A 171 1.94 -4.61 -20.12
C GLU A 171 0.62 -4.98 -20.79
N SER A 172 -0.15 -3.99 -21.17
CA SER A 172 -1.44 -4.17 -21.88
C SER A 172 -2.39 -5.20 -21.22
N GLY A 173 -2.32 -5.34 -19.89
CA GLY A 173 -3.16 -6.24 -19.11
C GLY A 173 -2.59 -7.65 -18.90
N GLU A 174 -1.40 -7.92 -19.42
CA GLU A 174 -0.74 -9.22 -19.30
C GLU A 174 0.56 -9.11 -18.49
N ILE A 175 0.90 -10.16 -17.75
CA ILE A 175 2.19 -10.28 -17.08
C ILE A 175 3.19 -10.78 -18.12
N THR A 176 4.12 -9.91 -18.53
CA THR A 176 5.13 -10.23 -19.55
C THR A 176 6.41 -10.80 -18.97
N LEU A 177 6.81 -10.33 -17.78
CA LEU A 177 7.99 -10.79 -17.06
C LEU A 177 7.69 -10.89 -15.56
N HIS A 178 8.39 -11.80 -14.87
CA HIS A 178 8.37 -11.87 -13.42
C HIS A 178 9.63 -12.56 -12.88
N GLY A 179 10.01 -12.27 -11.65
CA GLY A 179 11.18 -12.86 -11.02
C GLY A 179 11.62 -12.11 -9.77
N SER A 180 12.75 -12.54 -9.19
CA SER A 180 13.37 -11.77 -8.12
C SER A 180 13.70 -10.34 -8.59
N ALA A 181 13.63 -9.37 -7.67
CA ALA A 181 13.94 -7.98 -8.01
C ALA A 181 15.34 -7.84 -8.60
N GLU A 182 16.33 -8.57 -8.09
CA GLU A 182 17.69 -8.61 -8.61
C GLU A 182 17.75 -9.07 -10.08
N LYS A 183 16.99 -10.15 -10.41
CA LYS A 183 16.91 -10.64 -11.78
C LYS A 183 16.28 -9.62 -12.72
N LEU A 184 15.19 -8.98 -12.28
CA LEU A 184 14.50 -7.98 -13.10
C LEU A 184 15.33 -6.71 -13.30
N LYS A 185 16.08 -6.26 -12.31
CA LYS A 185 17.01 -5.11 -12.43
C LYS A 185 18.11 -5.36 -13.49
N ASN A 186 18.53 -6.60 -13.65
CA ASN A 186 19.57 -6.99 -14.60
C ASN A 186 19.01 -7.46 -15.95
N ASP A 187 17.71 -7.48 -16.13
CA ASP A 187 17.07 -7.89 -17.39
C ASP A 187 17.18 -6.76 -18.43
N PRO A 188 17.77 -7.01 -19.62
CA PRO A 188 17.95 -5.98 -20.65
C PRO A 188 16.64 -5.33 -21.11
N ALA A 189 15.55 -6.09 -21.21
CA ALA A 189 14.26 -5.55 -21.63
C ALA A 189 13.68 -4.62 -20.57
N VAL A 190 13.85 -4.93 -19.28
CA VAL A 190 13.45 -4.07 -18.17
C VAL A 190 14.30 -2.80 -18.13
N GLN A 191 15.62 -2.93 -18.34
CA GLN A 191 16.54 -1.78 -18.36
C GLN A 191 16.19 -0.81 -19.49
N GLU A 192 16.01 -1.31 -20.70
CA GLU A 192 15.65 -0.49 -21.87
C GLU A 192 14.27 0.18 -21.71
N ALA A 193 13.26 -0.58 -21.26
CA ALA A 193 11.89 -0.08 -21.23
C ALA A 193 11.55 0.81 -20.01
N TYR A 194 12.20 0.57 -18.85
CA TYR A 194 11.76 1.14 -17.57
C TYR A 194 12.84 1.77 -16.70
N LEU A 195 14.12 1.44 -16.90
CA LEU A 195 15.21 1.91 -16.04
C LEU A 195 16.07 3.02 -16.69
N GLY A 196 15.81 3.37 -17.94
CA GLY A 196 16.44 4.50 -18.63
C GLY A 196 17.91 4.26 -19.01
N ALA A 197 18.26 3.01 -19.33
CA ALA A 197 19.58 2.65 -19.85
C ALA A 197 19.70 2.99 -21.34
#